data_8505c36cd87a60c0b3cc02baa839ce32
#
_entry.id   8505c36cd87a60c0b3cc02baa839ce32
#
_cell.length_a   1.000
_cell.length_b   1.000
_cell.length_c   1.000
_cell.angle_alpha   90.00
_cell.angle_beta   90.00
_cell.angle_gamma   90.00
#
_symmetry.space_group_name_H-M   'P 1'
#
loop_
_entity.id
_entity.type
_entity.pdbx_description
1 polymer ?
#
loop_
_entity_poly.entity_id
_entity_poly.type
_entity_poly.pdbx_seq_one_letter_code
_entity_poly.pdbx_strand_id
1 'polypeptide(L)'
;MNNSILTVNYKGTKKTKLHNFPKVYYISLEESVDRRSNLLKVFSDYGVDDLNAIISKRHSESQDKVSGPQLHILDSGSVGCVVSHIKMIKKWYEETNDEYAFFCEDDLSLETVKHWNFTWEEFISGLPQDWECVQLCCIKPSHDEINLKERSMYDWSVTAYIMKRNYALKILERYCYGDTFHLEIYGTDFYPMPETVLFYDIGKVYAVDLFVEDLKFQSTFTETVNIEGGIKEHHSESQKFVTSWWEENGKNTSINKIMGTDREKTELEELLTKYSLDTENSIHNFNLGVWYENNSHTAPALSFYLRSAERSDNDNFTYESLIRASYCYDKQGTRDNSAKSLLTQALCLMPSRPEAYYLLSRFAERRSQWMEAYTFSSQGLEFSKFDHPDLITNVEYPGKYGLIYQKALSSWWWGKSEECKELFEDLILNYKMDDQHHQQTLDYIKNFNLEILGKKN
;
A
#
# COMPACT_ATOMS: atom_id res chain seq x y z
N MET A 1 36.66 1.73 -20.10
CA MET A 1 35.61 1.33 -19.15
C MET A 1 34.54 0.57 -19.90
N ASN A 2 33.92 -0.45 -19.26
CA ASN A 2 32.93 -1.27 -19.94
C ASN A 2 31.61 -0.50 -19.93
N ASN A 3 31.28 0.20 -21.02
CA ASN A 3 30.08 1.08 -21.13
C ASN A 3 28.75 0.42 -20.70
N SER A 4 28.75 -0.93 -20.58
CA SER A 4 27.57 -1.68 -20.12
C SER A 4 27.28 -1.55 -18.61
N ILE A 5 28.29 -1.17 -17.79
CA ILE A 5 28.13 -1.01 -16.33
C ILE A 5 27.45 0.32 -15.98
N LEU A 6 27.69 1.35 -16.82
CA LEU A 6 27.18 2.70 -16.60
C LEU A 6 25.82 2.97 -17.26
N THR A 7 25.30 1.99 -18.01
CA THR A 7 24.08 2.13 -18.79
C THR A 7 23.06 1.05 -18.43
N VAL A 8 21.79 1.36 -18.63
CA VAL A 8 20.65 0.47 -18.43
C VAL A 8 19.66 0.61 -19.60
N ASN A 9 18.86 -0.42 -19.86
CA ASN A 9 17.82 -0.37 -20.88
C ASN A 9 16.58 0.30 -20.32
N TYR A 10 16.25 1.48 -20.84
CA TYR A 10 15.08 2.26 -20.45
C TYR A 10 14.19 2.52 -21.67
N LYS A 11 12.91 2.11 -21.59
CA LYS A 11 11.93 2.24 -22.69
C LYS A 11 12.50 1.76 -24.06
N GLY A 12 13.27 0.67 -24.04
CA GLY A 12 13.87 0.09 -25.24
C GLY A 12 15.11 0.79 -25.77
N THR A 13 15.63 1.82 -25.09
CA THR A 13 16.88 2.51 -25.43
C THR A 13 17.92 2.35 -24.34
N LYS A 14 19.20 2.27 -24.73
CA LYS A 14 20.32 2.20 -23.80
C LYS A 14 20.66 3.63 -23.34
N LYS A 15 20.51 3.92 -22.05
CA LYS A 15 20.80 5.23 -21.44
C LYS A 15 21.85 5.11 -20.35
N THR A 16 22.55 6.20 -20.03
CA THR A 16 23.36 6.27 -18.82
C THR A 16 22.46 6.18 -17.58
N LYS A 17 22.95 5.62 -16.49
CA LYS A 17 22.16 5.47 -15.26
C LYS A 17 21.80 6.80 -14.63
N LEU A 18 22.62 7.83 -14.83
CA LEU A 18 22.35 9.20 -14.41
C LEU A 18 21.76 10.06 -15.55
N HIS A 19 21.03 9.46 -16.49
CA HIS A 19 20.35 10.20 -17.55
C HIS A 19 19.32 11.17 -16.96
N ASN A 20 19.33 12.43 -17.44
CA ASN A 20 18.53 13.54 -16.91
C ASN A 20 18.78 13.85 -15.43
N PHE A 21 20.04 13.64 -14.98
CA PHE A 21 20.43 14.06 -13.64
C PHE A 21 20.31 15.59 -13.49
N PRO A 22 19.80 16.12 -12.37
CA PRO A 22 19.63 17.55 -12.19
C PRO A 22 21.00 18.25 -12.04
N LYS A 23 20.98 19.59 -12.02
CA LYS A 23 22.15 20.36 -11.65
C LYS A 23 22.64 19.97 -10.27
N VAL A 24 23.94 19.80 -10.15
CA VAL A 24 24.62 19.43 -8.92
C VAL A 24 25.19 20.68 -8.25
N TYR A 25 24.88 20.83 -6.98
CA TYR A 25 25.50 21.81 -6.10
C TYR A 25 26.25 21.07 -5.01
N TYR A 26 27.49 21.46 -4.75
CA TYR A 26 28.28 20.80 -3.72
C TYR A 26 29.06 21.80 -2.85
N ILE A 27 29.26 21.43 -1.61
CA ILE A 27 30.12 22.16 -0.66
C ILE A 27 31.49 21.53 -0.58
N SER A 28 32.52 22.35 -0.40
CA SER A 28 33.89 21.92 -0.18
C SER A 28 34.68 22.99 0.55
N LEU A 29 35.70 22.58 1.31
CA LEU A 29 36.66 23.51 1.89
C LEU A 29 37.72 23.93 0.85
N GLU A 30 38.28 25.14 0.98
CA GLU A 30 39.33 25.63 0.07
C GLU A 30 40.52 24.66 -0.04
N GLU A 31 40.94 24.08 1.06
CA GLU A 31 42.06 23.13 1.13
C GLU A 31 41.71 21.73 0.56
N SER A 32 40.43 21.36 0.42
CA SER A 32 40.01 20.01 -0.03
C SER A 32 40.10 19.79 -1.53
N VAL A 33 41.23 20.12 -2.16
CA VAL A 33 41.43 20.08 -3.62
C VAL A 33 41.29 18.66 -4.17
N ASP A 34 41.85 17.67 -3.49
CA ASP A 34 41.84 16.26 -3.94
C ASP A 34 40.43 15.70 -3.90
N ARG A 35 39.62 16.02 -2.87
CA ARG A 35 38.22 15.60 -2.74
C ARG A 35 37.41 16.18 -3.90
N ARG A 36 37.53 17.49 -4.17
CA ARG A 36 36.87 18.13 -5.33
C ARG A 36 37.22 17.49 -6.66
N SER A 37 38.53 17.25 -6.88
CA SER A 37 39.01 16.63 -8.11
C SER A 37 38.44 15.22 -8.30
N ASN A 38 38.33 14.46 -7.23
CA ASN A 38 37.70 13.14 -7.24
C ASN A 38 36.20 13.24 -7.54
N LEU A 39 35.47 14.14 -6.86
CA LEU A 39 34.04 14.33 -7.09
C LEU A 39 33.73 14.71 -8.54
N LEU A 40 34.45 15.68 -9.09
CA LEU A 40 34.28 16.08 -10.49
C LEU A 40 34.52 14.92 -11.45
N LYS A 41 35.55 14.13 -11.20
CA LYS A 41 35.87 12.96 -12.03
C LYS A 41 34.78 11.89 -11.98
N VAL A 42 34.28 11.56 -10.80
CA VAL A 42 33.26 10.49 -10.69
C VAL A 42 31.94 10.89 -11.32
N PHE A 43 31.53 12.14 -11.25
CA PHE A 43 30.36 12.63 -11.97
C PHE A 43 30.56 12.67 -13.48
N SER A 44 31.72 13.13 -13.95
CA SER A 44 32.04 13.14 -15.40
C SER A 44 32.08 11.74 -16.01
N ASP A 45 32.49 10.71 -15.26
CA ASP A 45 32.45 9.32 -15.71
C ASP A 45 31.02 8.85 -16.04
N TYR A 46 29.97 9.48 -15.48
CA TYR A 46 28.55 9.25 -15.77
C TYR A 46 27.95 10.27 -16.74
N GLY A 47 28.75 11.23 -17.25
CA GLY A 47 28.30 12.26 -18.18
C GLY A 47 27.56 13.42 -17.50
N VAL A 48 27.83 13.67 -16.24
CA VAL A 48 27.32 14.81 -15.48
C VAL A 48 28.47 15.80 -15.25
N ASP A 49 28.49 16.90 -16.00
CA ASP A 49 29.59 17.86 -16.01
C ASP A 49 29.20 19.24 -15.45
N ASP A 50 27.92 19.51 -15.22
CA ASP A 50 27.41 20.79 -14.65
C ASP A 50 27.34 20.71 -13.13
N LEU A 51 28.52 20.89 -12.48
CA LEU A 51 28.62 20.92 -11.02
C LEU A 51 28.98 22.34 -10.53
N ASN A 52 28.23 22.81 -9.54
CA ASN A 52 28.32 24.15 -9.00
C ASN A 52 28.89 24.11 -7.57
N ALA A 53 30.10 24.59 -7.39
CA ALA A 53 30.80 24.57 -6.12
C ALA A 53 30.42 25.73 -5.21
N ILE A 54 30.28 25.45 -3.91
CA ILE A 54 30.34 26.41 -2.83
C ILE A 54 31.66 26.12 -2.08
N ILE A 55 32.66 26.93 -2.38
CA ILE A 55 33.97 26.80 -1.72
C ILE A 55 33.93 27.67 -0.45
N SER A 56 34.14 27.04 0.69
CA SER A 56 34.08 27.69 1.99
C SER A 56 35.44 27.61 2.70
N LYS A 57 35.71 28.60 3.54
CA LYS A 57 36.73 28.49 4.60
C LYS A 57 36.16 27.78 5.80
N ARG A 58 37.02 27.28 6.66
CA ARG A 58 36.58 26.79 7.98
C ARG A 58 35.81 27.90 8.71
N HIS A 59 34.76 27.57 9.44
CA HIS A 59 33.89 28.57 10.08
C HIS A 59 34.67 29.54 10.98
N SER A 60 35.66 29.06 11.70
CA SER A 60 36.56 29.88 12.55
C SER A 60 37.31 30.97 11.77
N GLU A 61 37.44 30.83 10.46
CA GLU A 61 38.13 31.76 9.57
C GLU A 61 37.14 32.49 8.63
N SER A 62 35.86 32.14 8.69
CA SER A 62 34.83 32.77 7.85
C SER A 62 34.37 34.13 8.41
N GLN A 63 33.81 34.95 7.54
CA GLN A 63 33.18 36.22 7.93
C GLN A 63 31.65 36.11 8.03
N ASP A 64 31.12 34.90 8.08
CA ASP A 64 29.69 34.64 8.13
C ASP A 64 29.10 35.12 9.45
N LYS A 65 28.02 35.90 9.34
CA LYS A 65 27.25 36.32 10.51
C LYS A 65 26.28 35.19 10.88
N VAL A 66 26.56 34.52 11.99
CA VAL A 66 25.73 33.46 12.52
C VAL A 66 25.20 33.86 13.88
N SER A 67 23.92 33.61 14.13
CA SER A 67 23.24 33.87 15.40
C SER A 67 22.37 32.67 15.77
N GLY A 68 22.00 32.55 17.05
CA GLY A 68 21.12 31.50 17.56
C GLY A 68 21.42 31.18 19.02
N PRO A 69 20.42 30.74 19.78
CA PRO A 69 20.57 30.55 21.24
C PRO A 69 21.49 29.39 21.60
N GLN A 70 21.66 28.41 20.72
CA GLN A 70 22.40 27.16 20.99
C GLN A 70 23.80 27.12 20.33
N LEU A 71 24.25 28.21 19.71
CA LEU A 71 25.55 28.26 19.01
C LEU A 71 26.74 27.95 19.93
N HIS A 72 26.64 28.30 21.20
CA HIS A 72 27.71 28.05 22.20
C HIS A 72 27.92 26.57 22.52
N ILE A 73 27.02 25.70 22.09
CA ILE A 73 27.10 24.24 22.32
C ILE A 73 27.64 23.54 21.07
N LEU A 74 27.52 24.15 19.90
CA LEU A 74 27.95 23.59 18.62
C LEU A 74 29.45 23.81 18.43
N ASP A 75 30.11 22.81 17.87
CA ASP A 75 31.48 22.97 17.40
C ASP A 75 31.52 23.80 16.10
N SER A 76 32.69 24.37 15.82
CA SER A 76 32.91 25.23 14.65
C SER A 76 32.68 24.49 13.31
N GLY A 77 32.94 23.17 13.27
CA GLY A 77 32.71 22.35 12.07
C GLY A 77 31.22 22.19 11.76
N SER A 78 30.41 21.89 12.78
CA SER A 78 28.95 21.78 12.65
C SER A 78 28.33 23.07 12.12
N VAL A 79 28.70 24.21 12.70
CA VAL A 79 28.21 25.53 12.26
C VAL A 79 28.62 25.78 10.80
N GLY A 80 29.88 25.51 10.45
CA GLY A 80 30.39 25.68 9.08
C GLY A 80 29.67 24.81 8.06
N CYS A 81 29.38 23.57 8.39
CA CYS A 81 28.65 22.65 7.55
C CYS A 81 27.21 23.18 7.30
N VAL A 82 26.45 23.48 8.36
CA VAL A 82 25.09 24.04 8.26
C VAL A 82 25.06 25.29 7.37
N VAL A 83 25.93 26.26 7.65
CA VAL A 83 25.98 27.53 6.90
C VAL A 83 26.32 27.28 5.43
N SER A 84 27.25 26.37 5.14
CA SER A 84 27.63 26.03 3.77
C SER A 84 26.48 25.39 3.00
N HIS A 85 25.70 24.50 3.60
CA HIS A 85 24.50 23.94 3.00
C HIS A 85 23.44 25.00 2.74
N ILE A 86 23.17 25.90 3.70
CA ILE A 86 22.19 26.99 3.48
C ILE A 86 22.66 27.93 2.35
N LYS A 87 23.93 28.25 2.27
CA LYS A 87 24.50 29.04 1.15
C LYS A 87 24.34 28.35 -0.19
N MET A 88 24.56 27.05 -0.24
CA MET A 88 24.40 26.23 -1.42
C MET A 88 22.94 26.22 -1.90
N ILE A 89 21.99 26.04 -1.00
CA ILE A 89 20.55 26.08 -1.28
C ILE A 89 20.13 27.50 -1.75
N LYS A 90 20.63 28.55 -1.06
CA LYS A 90 20.35 29.95 -1.42
C LYS A 90 20.85 30.28 -2.82
N LYS A 91 22.08 29.92 -3.16
CA LYS A 91 22.65 30.09 -4.49
C LYS A 91 21.80 29.46 -5.57
N TRP A 92 21.45 28.18 -5.41
CA TRP A 92 20.56 27.52 -6.36
C TRP A 92 19.22 28.22 -6.50
N TYR A 93 18.59 28.57 -5.37
CA TYR A 93 17.28 29.20 -5.35
C TYR A 93 17.27 30.55 -6.05
N GLU A 94 18.32 31.36 -5.89
CA GLU A 94 18.44 32.70 -6.46
C GLU A 94 18.89 32.68 -7.93
N GLU A 95 19.75 31.75 -8.34
CA GLU A 95 20.35 31.69 -9.66
C GLU A 95 19.58 30.90 -10.70
N THR A 96 18.59 30.07 -10.30
CA THR A 96 17.87 29.19 -11.22
C THR A 96 16.35 29.26 -11.01
N ASN A 97 15.62 28.63 -11.96
CA ASN A 97 14.18 28.34 -11.81
C ASN A 97 13.90 26.84 -11.91
N ASP A 98 14.91 26.00 -11.73
CA ASP A 98 14.77 24.54 -11.80
C ASP A 98 13.82 24.07 -10.70
N GLU A 99 12.99 23.06 -11.00
CA GLU A 99 12.01 22.55 -10.05
C GLU A 99 12.65 21.92 -8.81
N TYR A 100 13.78 21.23 -9.02
CA TYR A 100 14.58 20.61 -7.96
C TYR A 100 16.07 20.58 -8.36
N ALA A 101 16.94 20.40 -7.38
CA ALA A 101 18.37 20.20 -7.60
C ALA A 101 18.93 19.09 -6.71
N PHE A 102 20.12 18.64 -7.06
CA PHE A 102 20.89 17.69 -6.26
C PHE A 102 21.97 18.45 -5.47
N PHE A 103 22.05 18.13 -4.20
CA PHE A 103 22.98 18.77 -3.25
C PHE A 103 23.86 17.70 -2.62
N CYS A 104 25.17 17.97 -2.51
CA CYS A 104 26.07 17.02 -1.88
C CYS A 104 27.28 17.67 -1.20
N GLU A 105 27.99 16.86 -0.44
CA GLU A 105 29.32 17.14 0.07
C GLU A 105 30.39 16.62 -0.90
N ASP A 106 31.65 17.07 -0.75
CA ASP A 106 32.75 16.72 -1.65
C ASP A 106 33.33 15.32 -1.43
N ASP A 107 32.84 14.56 -0.46
CA ASP A 107 33.16 13.15 -0.20
C ASP A 107 32.09 12.17 -0.69
N LEU A 108 31.14 12.61 -1.47
CA LEU A 108 30.15 11.74 -2.06
C LEU A 108 30.82 10.73 -3.02
N SER A 109 30.42 9.46 -2.93
CA SER A 109 30.79 8.39 -3.84
C SER A 109 29.60 7.93 -4.67
N LEU A 110 29.85 7.73 -5.97
CA LEU A 110 28.88 7.16 -6.93
C LEU A 110 29.11 5.66 -7.18
N GLU A 111 29.87 4.98 -6.31
CA GLU A 111 30.24 3.57 -6.57
C GLU A 111 29.04 2.62 -6.59
N THR A 112 27.95 2.93 -5.90
CA THR A 112 26.69 2.16 -5.89
C THR A 112 25.96 2.22 -7.23
N VAL A 113 26.07 3.34 -7.96
CA VAL A 113 25.36 3.59 -9.22
C VAL A 113 25.62 2.53 -10.28
N LYS A 114 26.85 1.98 -10.34
CA LYS A 114 27.19 0.90 -11.29
C LYS A 114 26.34 -0.36 -11.10
N HIS A 115 25.76 -0.53 -9.92
CA HIS A 115 24.94 -1.70 -9.57
C HIS A 115 23.44 -1.49 -9.79
N TRP A 116 22.94 -0.25 -9.96
CA TRP A 116 21.53 0.01 -10.17
C TRP A 116 21.00 -0.68 -11.44
N ASN A 117 19.77 -1.19 -11.39
CA ASN A 117 19.03 -1.73 -12.52
C ASN A 117 17.97 -0.76 -13.07
N PHE A 118 18.13 0.52 -12.77
CA PHE A 118 17.23 1.60 -13.18
C PHE A 118 18.04 2.87 -13.49
N THR A 119 17.36 3.86 -14.09
CA THR A 119 17.90 5.19 -14.36
C THR A 119 17.46 6.18 -13.27
N TRP A 120 18.19 7.29 -13.17
CA TRP A 120 17.75 8.42 -12.35
C TRP A 120 16.35 8.94 -12.72
N GLU A 121 16.03 8.96 -14.03
CA GLU A 121 14.70 9.36 -14.52
C GLU A 121 13.58 8.45 -14.00
N GLU A 122 13.82 7.13 -13.95
CA GLU A 122 12.87 6.18 -13.33
C GLU A 122 12.73 6.40 -11.84
N PHE A 123 13.85 6.69 -11.15
CA PHE A 123 13.82 6.99 -9.72
C PHE A 123 12.95 8.22 -9.42
N ILE A 124 13.20 9.35 -10.10
CA ILE A 124 12.42 10.57 -9.91
C ILE A 124 10.94 10.37 -10.26
N SER A 125 10.65 9.64 -11.35
CA SER A 125 9.28 9.34 -11.77
C SER A 125 8.52 8.42 -10.81
N GLY A 126 9.23 7.63 -10.02
CA GLY A 126 8.66 6.71 -9.03
C GLY A 126 8.43 7.34 -7.65
N LEU A 127 8.95 8.54 -7.39
CA LEU A 127 8.79 9.20 -6.10
C LEU A 127 7.31 9.51 -5.79
N PRO A 128 6.88 9.45 -4.52
CA PRO A 128 5.55 9.88 -4.11
C PRO A 128 5.25 11.31 -4.58
N GLN A 129 4.00 11.61 -4.94
CA GLN A 129 3.65 12.93 -5.49
C GLN A 129 3.90 14.07 -4.51
N ASP A 130 3.86 13.79 -3.22
CA ASP A 130 4.02 14.75 -2.11
C ASP A 130 5.48 14.93 -1.65
N TRP A 131 6.47 14.33 -2.34
CA TRP A 131 7.84 14.52 -1.94
C TRP A 131 8.27 16.00 -2.09
N GLU A 132 8.98 16.50 -1.10
CA GLU A 132 9.56 17.83 -1.13
C GLU A 132 11.09 17.78 -1.00
N CYS A 133 11.60 16.82 -0.24
CA CYS A 133 13.03 16.54 -0.09
C CYS A 133 13.25 15.03 0.02
N VAL A 134 14.36 14.54 -0.53
CA VAL A 134 14.76 13.13 -0.39
C VAL A 134 16.23 13.06 -0.01
N GLN A 135 16.53 12.51 1.16
CA GLN A 135 17.87 12.18 1.60
C GLN A 135 18.32 10.89 0.90
N LEU A 136 19.49 10.92 0.27
CA LEU A 136 19.96 9.88 -0.65
C LEU A 136 21.20 9.12 -0.17
N CYS A 137 21.77 9.56 0.93
CA CYS A 137 22.85 8.92 1.65
C CYS A 137 22.55 9.02 3.13
N CYS A 138 22.41 7.88 3.81
CA CYS A 138 22.11 7.84 5.24
C CYS A 138 23.16 7.04 5.98
N ILE A 139 23.42 7.46 7.21
CA ILE A 139 24.17 6.72 8.19
C ILE A 139 23.17 6.28 9.25
N LYS A 140 23.09 4.98 9.51
CA LYS A 140 22.09 4.38 10.40
C LYS A 140 22.73 3.47 11.43
N PRO A 141 22.14 3.34 12.61
CA PRO A 141 22.60 2.38 13.62
C PRO A 141 22.35 0.93 13.23
N SER A 142 21.38 0.69 12.33
CA SER A 142 21.09 -0.64 11.76
C SER A 142 20.48 -0.48 10.38
N HIS A 143 20.73 -1.44 9.52
CA HIS A 143 20.15 -1.50 8.17
C HIS A 143 19.47 -2.86 7.98
N ASP A 144 18.26 -2.85 7.40
CA ASP A 144 17.55 -4.07 6.98
C ASP A 144 17.53 -4.18 5.45
N GLU A 145 16.75 -3.33 4.79
CA GLU A 145 16.62 -3.26 3.34
C GLU A 145 16.79 -1.83 2.85
N ILE A 146 17.27 -1.68 1.60
CA ILE A 146 17.32 -0.37 0.94
C ILE A 146 16.01 -0.15 0.19
N ASN A 147 15.18 0.70 0.74
CA ASN A 147 13.92 1.17 0.16
C ASN A 147 13.64 2.62 0.54
N LEU A 148 12.77 3.26 -0.23
CA LEU A 148 12.29 4.60 0.06
C LEU A 148 11.30 4.56 1.24
N LYS A 149 11.53 5.37 2.25
CA LYS A 149 10.65 5.52 3.41
C LYS A 149 10.57 6.97 3.85
N GLU A 150 9.59 7.32 4.66
CA GLU A 150 9.64 8.60 5.36
C GLU A 150 10.89 8.66 6.24
N ARG A 151 11.58 9.79 6.21
CA ARG A 151 12.80 10.00 6.97
C ARG A 151 12.53 9.94 8.47
N SER A 152 13.37 9.20 9.18
CA SER A 152 13.37 9.12 10.64
C SER A 152 14.49 9.99 11.24
N MET A 153 14.43 10.23 12.56
CA MET A 153 15.50 10.92 13.28
C MET A 153 16.82 10.12 13.33
N TYR A 154 16.78 8.84 12.98
CA TYR A 154 17.95 7.94 12.94
C TYR A 154 18.59 7.84 11.55
N ASP A 155 18.08 8.56 10.56
CA ASP A 155 18.68 8.67 9.24
C ASP A 155 19.61 9.89 9.24
N TRP A 156 20.86 9.70 9.68
CA TRP A 156 21.87 10.76 9.77
C TRP A 156 22.54 11.00 8.43
N SER A 157 23.40 12.02 8.35
CA SER A 157 24.13 12.51 7.17
C SER A 157 23.37 13.50 6.30
N VAL A 158 24.10 14.44 5.76
CA VAL A 158 23.66 15.42 4.75
C VAL A 158 24.50 15.34 3.47
N THR A 159 25.24 14.25 3.31
CA THR A 159 26.20 14.06 2.21
C THR A 159 25.56 14.10 0.85
N ALA A 160 24.29 13.60 0.68
CA ALA A 160 23.56 13.70 -0.57
C ALA A 160 22.05 13.80 -0.37
N TYR A 161 21.42 14.74 -1.05
CA TYR A 161 19.96 14.89 -1.06
C TYR A 161 19.46 15.63 -2.31
N ILE A 162 18.18 15.46 -2.63
CA ILE A 162 17.47 16.31 -3.59
C ILE A 162 16.40 17.12 -2.88
N MET A 163 16.12 18.30 -3.39
CA MET A 163 15.18 19.21 -2.76
C MET A 163 14.40 19.99 -3.80
N LYS A 164 13.08 20.07 -3.61
CA LYS A 164 12.21 20.93 -4.42
C LYS A 164 12.31 22.40 -3.97
N ARG A 165 11.96 23.27 -4.89
CA ARG A 165 12.07 24.73 -4.73
C ARG A 165 11.20 25.29 -3.58
N ASN A 166 10.01 24.72 -3.39
CA ASN A 166 9.14 25.11 -2.27
C ASN A 166 9.73 24.74 -0.90
N TYR A 167 10.45 23.62 -0.83
CA TYR A 167 11.13 23.19 0.40
C TYR A 167 12.34 24.11 0.70
N ALA A 168 13.13 24.41 -0.32
CA ALA A 168 14.26 25.37 -0.20
C ALA A 168 13.79 26.73 0.32
N LEU A 169 12.66 27.25 -0.20
CA LEU A 169 12.09 28.51 0.29
C LEU A 169 11.82 28.46 1.80
N LYS A 170 11.21 27.38 2.29
CA LYS A 170 10.93 27.20 3.74
C LYS A 170 12.23 27.25 4.57
N ILE A 171 13.32 26.61 4.10
CA ILE A 171 14.62 26.67 4.76
C ILE A 171 15.16 28.11 4.78
N LEU A 172 15.12 28.80 3.65
CA LEU A 172 15.65 30.15 3.54
C LEU A 172 14.86 31.16 4.39
N GLU A 173 13.53 31.07 4.39
CA GLU A 173 12.66 31.90 5.25
C GLU A 173 12.89 31.64 6.73
N ARG A 174 13.21 30.41 7.10
CA ARG A 174 13.43 30.03 8.51
C ARG A 174 14.81 30.45 9.04
N TYR A 175 15.84 30.35 8.22
CA TYR A 175 17.22 30.49 8.69
C TYR A 175 17.99 31.68 8.11
N CYS A 176 17.49 32.41 7.10
CA CYS A 176 18.15 33.54 6.48
C CYS A 176 17.48 34.87 6.82
N TYR A 177 18.15 35.73 7.55
CA TYR A 177 17.69 37.09 7.87
C TYR A 177 18.66 38.12 7.32
N GLY A 178 18.45 38.53 6.09
CA GLY A 178 19.40 39.37 5.35
C GLY A 178 20.76 38.69 5.16
N ASP A 179 21.82 39.21 5.75
CA ASP A 179 23.17 38.67 5.70
C ASP A 179 23.52 37.74 6.89
N THR A 180 22.54 37.43 7.74
CA THR A 180 22.75 36.66 8.95
C THR A 180 22.03 35.32 8.84
N PHE A 181 22.72 34.23 9.20
CA PHE A 181 22.15 32.92 9.36
C PHE A 181 21.72 32.74 10.82
N HIS A 182 20.43 32.55 11.06
CA HIS A 182 19.89 32.38 12.41
C HIS A 182 19.56 30.90 12.63
N LEU A 183 20.39 30.20 13.42
CA LEU A 183 20.29 28.76 13.63
C LEU A 183 19.55 28.47 14.95
N GLU A 184 18.25 28.17 14.82
CA GLU A 184 17.38 27.77 15.93
C GLU A 184 16.37 26.72 15.47
N ILE A 185 16.21 25.65 16.26
CA ILE A 185 15.16 24.65 16.05
C ILE A 185 14.03 24.92 17.05
N TYR A 186 13.01 25.63 16.58
CA TYR A 186 11.92 26.11 17.44
C TYR A 186 11.12 24.96 18.07
N GLY A 187 10.80 25.14 19.36
CA GLY A 187 9.89 24.24 20.07
C GLY A 187 10.47 22.89 20.46
N THR A 188 11.77 22.70 20.35
CA THR A 188 12.45 21.46 20.71
C THR A 188 13.77 21.72 21.45
N ASP A 189 14.28 20.68 22.10
CA ASP A 189 15.63 20.68 22.69
C ASP A 189 16.70 20.19 21.70
N PHE A 190 16.36 20.04 20.41
CA PHE A 190 17.33 19.61 19.40
C PHE A 190 18.34 20.72 19.08
N TYR A 191 19.58 20.30 18.93
CA TYR A 191 20.64 21.19 18.46
C TYR A 191 20.51 21.43 16.96
N PRO A 192 20.87 22.62 16.45
CA PRO A 192 20.85 22.94 15.02
C PRO A 192 22.03 22.28 14.28
N MET A 193 22.08 20.94 14.31
CA MET A 193 22.97 20.14 13.49
C MET A 193 22.54 20.18 12.03
N PRO A 194 23.43 19.85 11.07
CA PRO A 194 23.08 19.88 9.64
C PRO A 194 21.79 19.12 9.33
N GLU A 195 21.61 17.92 9.86
CA GLU A 195 20.43 17.09 9.61
C GLU A 195 19.14 17.69 10.19
N THR A 196 19.25 18.33 11.37
CA THR A 196 18.08 18.93 12.00
C THR A 196 17.68 20.23 11.31
N VAL A 197 18.64 21.03 10.86
CA VAL A 197 18.39 22.28 10.12
C VAL A 197 17.79 21.97 8.75
N LEU A 198 18.27 20.96 8.05
CA LEU A 198 17.84 20.65 6.70
C LEU A 198 16.57 19.83 6.62
N PHE A 199 16.32 18.94 7.59
CA PHE A 199 15.29 17.93 7.44
C PHE A 199 14.23 17.91 8.54
N TYR A 200 14.44 18.60 9.67
CA TYR A 200 13.50 18.54 10.79
C TYR A 200 12.43 19.63 10.69
N ASP A 201 11.16 19.23 10.71
CA ASP A 201 9.99 20.12 10.78
C ASP A 201 9.96 21.24 9.69
N ILE A 202 10.46 20.93 8.50
CA ILE A 202 10.42 21.84 7.34
C ILE A 202 9.30 21.43 6.37
N GLY A 203 9.14 20.14 6.12
CA GLY A 203 8.16 19.58 5.19
C GLY A 203 8.31 18.08 5.03
N LYS A 204 7.77 17.52 3.96
CA LYS A 204 7.78 16.09 3.70
C LYS A 204 9.15 15.64 3.20
N VAL A 205 9.83 14.84 4.00
CA VAL A 205 11.16 14.28 3.69
C VAL A 205 11.11 12.77 3.63
N TYR A 206 11.64 12.22 2.55
CA TYR A 206 11.89 10.78 2.38
C TYR A 206 13.38 10.48 2.50
N ALA A 207 13.75 9.23 2.74
CA ALA A 207 15.11 8.75 2.82
C ALA A 207 15.28 7.43 2.07
N VAL A 208 16.40 7.30 1.34
CA VAL A 208 16.80 6.05 0.67
C VAL A 208 18.32 6.05 0.44
N ASP A 209 18.99 4.94 0.68
CA ASP A 209 20.43 4.82 0.54
C ASP A 209 20.83 4.49 -0.91
N LEU A 210 20.81 5.50 -1.79
CA LEU A 210 21.27 5.36 -3.18
C LEU A 210 22.78 5.58 -3.33
N PHE A 211 23.36 6.42 -2.51
CA PHE A 211 24.76 6.81 -2.55
C PHE A 211 25.46 6.51 -1.21
N VAL A 212 26.77 6.59 -1.20
CA VAL A 212 27.62 6.40 -0.04
C VAL A 212 28.68 7.49 0.05
N GLU A 213 29.32 7.62 1.20
CA GLU A 213 30.50 8.47 1.38
C GLU A 213 31.74 7.73 0.84
N ASP A 214 32.70 8.47 0.26
CA ASP A 214 34.00 7.92 -0.14
C ASP A 214 34.90 7.75 1.09
N LEU A 215 34.94 6.54 1.60
CA LEU A 215 35.72 6.18 2.79
C LEU A 215 37.25 6.40 2.66
N LYS A 216 37.75 6.74 1.47
CA LYS A 216 39.13 7.16 1.27
C LYS A 216 39.41 8.54 1.85
N PHE A 217 38.38 9.37 1.98
CA PHE A 217 38.48 10.70 2.56
C PHE A 217 37.95 10.66 3.98
N GLN A 218 38.78 11.14 4.94
CA GLN A 218 38.31 11.30 6.29
C GLN A 218 37.33 12.48 6.33
N SER A 219 36.21 12.32 7.04
CA SER A 219 35.29 13.44 7.28
C SER A 219 36.04 14.56 8.01
N THR A 220 35.97 15.77 7.45
CA THR A 220 36.55 16.98 8.05
C THR A 220 35.82 17.41 9.33
N PHE A 221 34.61 16.90 9.53
CA PHE A 221 33.78 17.08 10.71
C PHE A 221 34.27 16.31 11.92
N THR A 222 34.75 15.06 11.73
CA THR A 222 35.16 14.16 12.84
C THR A 222 36.51 14.51 13.45
N GLU A 223 37.30 15.42 12.86
CA GLU A 223 38.55 15.86 13.45
C GLU A 223 38.36 16.79 14.66
N THR A 224 37.21 17.45 14.77
CA THR A 224 36.89 18.42 15.83
C THR A 224 36.10 17.83 16.99
N VAL A 225 35.44 16.69 16.80
CA VAL A 225 34.67 16.04 17.85
C VAL A 225 35.49 14.89 18.44
N ASN A 226 36.07 15.11 19.62
CA ASN A 226 36.67 14.06 20.46
C ASN A 226 35.60 13.11 21.02
N ILE A 227 34.85 12.44 20.13
CA ILE A 227 33.93 11.38 20.52
C ILE A 227 34.72 10.06 20.41
N GLU A 228 35.15 9.55 21.55
CA GLU A 228 35.86 8.28 21.65
C GLU A 228 35.08 7.16 20.95
N GLY A 229 35.75 6.51 19.97
CA GLY A 229 35.52 5.12 19.54
C GLY A 229 34.27 4.78 18.76
N GLY A 230 33.08 5.34 19.00
CA GLY A 230 31.83 4.78 18.49
C GLY A 230 31.36 5.29 17.13
N ILE A 231 31.45 6.59 16.84
CA ILE A 231 30.82 7.20 15.66
C ILE A 231 31.55 6.81 14.36
N LYS A 232 32.90 6.78 14.36
CA LYS A 232 33.69 6.41 13.17
C LYS A 232 33.42 4.96 12.73
N GLU A 233 33.26 4.05 13.70
CA GLU A 233 32.94 2.65 13.42
C GLU A 233 31.55 2.54 12.79
N HIS A 234 30.54 3.18 13.38
CA HIS A 234 29.17 3.19 12.85
C HIS A 234 29.07 3.79 11.43
N HIS A 235 29.77 4.88 11.15
CA HIS A 235 29.86 5.44 9.81
C HIS A 235 30.41 4.41 8.81
N SER A 236 31.57 3.85 9.13
CA SER A 236 32.21 2.87 8.24
C SER A 236 31.37 1.61 8.05
N GLU A 237 30.73 1.10 9.10
CA GLU A 237 29.87 -0.08 9.04
C GLU A 237 28.63 0.19 8.19
N SER A 238 27.96 1.32 8.40
CA SER A 238 26.79 1.75 7.65
C SER A 238 27.10 1.86 6.14
N GLN A 239 28.19 2.54 5.79
CA GLN A 239 28.59 2.72 4.39
C GLN A 239 29.01 1.39 3.72
N LYS A 240 29.72 0.52 4.44
CA LYS A 240 30.06 -0.82 3.94
C LYS A 240 28.81 -1.67 3.72
N PHE A 241 27.84 -1.61 4.61
CA PHE A 241 26.59 -2.32 4.42
C PHE A 241 25.90 -1.87 3.13
N VAL A 242 25.72 -0.57 2.92
CA VAL A 242 25.07 -0.03 1.72
C VAL A 242 25.81 -0.46 0.45
N THR A 243 27.14 -0.35 0.43
CA THR A 243 27.95 -0.77 -0.71
C THR A 243 27.79 -2.27 -1.00
N SER A 244 27.94 -3.12 0.02
CA SER A 244 27.77 -4.58 -0.13
C SER A 244 26.36 -4.95 -0.57
N TRP A 245 25.35 -4.32 0.00
CA TRP A 245 23.97 -4.58 -0.39
C TRP A 245 23.72 -4.28 -1.88
N TRP A 246 24.23 -3.14 -2.39
CA TRP A 246 24.11 -2.80 -3.80
C TRP A 246 24.91 -3.75 -4.71
N GLU A 247 26.09 -4.18 -4.30
CA GLU A 247 26.89 -5.18 -5.03
C GLU A 247 26.15 -6.51 -5.18
N GLU A 248 25.52 -6.98 -4.13
CA GLU A 248 24.82 -8.27 -4.09
C GLU A 248 23.45 -8.22 -4.75
N ASN A 249 22.67 -7.16 -4.49
CA ASN A 249 21.25 -7.10 -4.82
C ASN A 249 20.90 -6.16 -5.99
N GLY A 250 21.73 -5.16 -6.28
CA GLY A 250 21.37 -4.05 -7.16
C GLY A 250 20.94 -4.44 -8.55
N LYS A 251 21.61 -5.45 -9.16
CA LYS A 251 21.27 -5.94 -10.52
C LYS A 251 19.86 -6.56 -10.61
N ASN A 252 19.36 -7.08 -9.51
CA ASN A 252 18.06 -7.75 -9.40
C ASN A 252 16.99 -6.87 -8.74
N THR A 253 17.38 -5.68 -8.32
CA THR A 253 16.46 -4.75 -7.61
C THR A 253 15.80 -3.83 -8.62
N SER A 254 14.49 -4.00 -8.80
CA SER A 254 13.67 -3.11 -9.61
C SER A 254 13.45 -1.76 -8.93
N ILE A 255 13.10 -0.74 -9.70
CA ILE A 255 12.71 0.56 -9.14
C ILE A 255 11.49 0.42 -8.21
N ASN A 256 10.54 -0.47 -8.52
CA ASN A 256 9.38 -0.72 -7.68
C ASN A 256 9.77 -1.24 -6.29
N LYS A 257 10.81 -2.09 -6.21
CA LYS A 257 11.33 -2.56 -4.93
C LYS A 257 11.93 -1.40 -4.12
N ILE A 258 12.71 -0.53 -4.76
CA ILE A 258 13.24 0.68 -4.12
C ILE A 258 12.13 1.59 -3.62
N MET A 259 11.06 1.77 -4.41
CA MET A 259 9.90 2.60 -4.00
C MET A 259 9.00 1.93 -2.95
N GLY A 260 9.29 0.71 -2.53
CA GLY A 260 8.44 -0.05 -1.60
C GLY A 260 7.08 -0.44 -2.19
N THR A 261 6.98 -0.43 -3.53
CA THR A 261 5.75 -0.79 -4.26
C THR A 261 5.78 -2.23 -4.77
N ASP A 262 6.87 -2.95 -4.57
CA ASP A 262 7.09 -4.34 -5.02
C ASP A 262 6.67 -5.38 -3.95
N ARG A 263 5.84 -4.97 -2.98
CA ARG A 263 5.21 -5.91 -2.07
C ARG A 263 4.18 -6.75 -2.83
N GLU A 264 4.01 -7.99 -2.45
CA GLU A 264 2.88 -8.78 -2.93
C GLU A 264 1.59 -8.00 -2.66
N LYS A 265 0.85 -7.74 -3.73
CA LYS A 265 -0.46 -7.08 -3.60
C LYS A 265 -1.34 -7.96 -2.73
N THR A 266 -2.02 -7.35 -1.78
CA THR A 266 -3.09 -8.04 -1.08
C THR A 266 -4.19 -8.39 -2.08
N GLU A 267 -4.98 -9.45 -1.78
CA GLU A 267 -6.11 -9.85 -2.61
C GLU A 267 -7.04 -8.66 -2.92
N LEU A 268 -7.29 -7.80 -1.92
CA LEU A 268 -8.08 -6.59 -2.13
C LEU A 268 -7.46 -5.63 -3.13
N GLU A 269 -6.15 -5.39 -3.05
CA GLU A 269 -5.44 -4.50 -3.97
C GLU A 269 -5.46 -5.02 -5.41
N GLU A 270 -5.37 -6.34 -5.59
CA GLU A 270 -5.52 -6.96 -6.91
C GLU A 270 -6.94 -6.77 -7.47
N LEU A 271 -7.96 -7.01 -6.63
CA LEU A 271 -9.35 -6.82 -7.01
C LEU A 271 -9.66 -5.35 -7.35
N LEU A 272 -9.17 -4.41 -6.52
CA LEU A 272 -9.32 -2.98 -6.78
C LEU A 272 -8.56 -2.53 -8.03
N THR A 273 -7.39 -3.11 -8.30
CA THR A 273 -6.65 -2.84 -9.55
C THR A 273 -7.46 -3.26 -10.77
N LYS A 274 -8.04 -4.47 -10.77
CA LYS A 274 -8.90 -4.96 -11.86
C LYS A 274 -10.15 -4.08 -12.02
N TYR A 275 -10.79 -3.73 -10.92
CA TYR A 275 -11.95 -2.84 -10.91
C TYR A 275 -11.63 -1.44 -11.46
N SER A 276 -10.46 -0.86 -11.12
CA SER A 276 -10.07 0.46 -11.61
C SER A 276 -9.83 0.53 -13.12
N LEU A 277 -9.49 -0.60 -13.75
CA LEU A 277 -9.32 -0.70 -15.21
C LEU A 277 -10.66 -0.73 -15.94
N ASP A 278 -11.69 -1.32 -15.34
CA ASP A 278 -13.03 -1.41 -15.89
C ASP A 278 -14.06 -1.48 -14.74
N THR A 279 -14.59 -0.32 -14.36
CA THR A 279 -15.57 -0.18 -13.26
C THR A 279 -16.96 -0.72 -13.62
N GLU A 280 -17.22 -0.89 -14.93
CA GLU A 280 -18.48 -1.38 -15.44
C GLU A 280 -18.52 -2.93 -15.55
N ASN A 281 -17.39 -3.58 -15.37
CA ASN A 281 -17.29 -5.03 -15.44
C ASN A 281 -18.03 -5.71 -14.27
N SER A 282 -19.05 -6.50 -14.61
CA SER A 282 -19.88 -7.19 -13.61
C SER A 282 -19.09 -8.18 -12.76
N ILE A 283 -18.10 -8.89 -13.34
CA ILE A 283 -17.26 -9.87 -12.64
C ILE A 283 -16.36 -9.17 -11.63
N HIS A 284 -15.75 -8.02 -11.98
CA HIS A 284 -14.92 -7.26 -11.05
C HIS A 284 -15.75 -6.74 -9.87
N ASN A 285 -16.96 -6.25 -10.13
CA ASN A 285 -17.89 -5.85 -9.09
C ASN A 285 -18.29 -7.02 -8.19
N PHE A 286 -18.63 -8.18 -8.77
CA PHE A 286 -18.99 -9.38 -8.00
C PHE A 286 -17.87 -9.81 -7.06
N ASN A 287 -16.65 -9.94 -7.58
CA ASN A 287 -15.50 -10.39 -6.78
C ASN A 287 -15.20 -9.46 -5.62
N LEU A 288 -15.33 -8.14 -5.81
CA LEU A 288 -15.25 -7.18 -4.71
C LEU A 288 -16.41 -7.37 -3.71
N GLY A 289 -17.62 -7.63 -4.19
CA GLY A 289 -18.75 -7.96 -3.34
C GLY A 289 -18.47 -9.16 -2.44
N VAL A 290 -17.95 -10.26 -3.02
CA VAL A 290 -17.56 -11.49 -2.29
C VAL A 290 -16.45 -11.19 -1.26
N TRP A 291 -15.42 -10.45 -1.66
CA TRP A 291 -14.33 -10.10 -0.74
C TRP A 291 -14.82 -9.30 0.45
N TYR A 292 -15.64 -8.26 0.22
CA TYR A 292 -16.20 -7.44 1.29
C TYR A 292 -17.17 -8.21 2.19
N GLU A 293 -17.98 -9.12 1.62
CA GLU A 293 -18.88 -9.98 2.39
C GLU A 293 -18.10 -10.92 3.32
N ASN A 294 -17.06 -11.58 2.81
CA ASN A 294 -16.21 -12.49 3.57
C ASN A 294 -15.48 -11.78 4.72
N ASN A 295 -15.18 -10.49 4.55
CA ASN A 295 -14.56 -9.66 5.58
C ASN A 295 -15.59 -8.90 6.45
N SER A 296 -16.86 -9.30 6.40
CA SER A 296 -17.95 -8.73 7.21
C SER A 296 -18.29 -7.25 6.93
N HIS A 297 -17.89 -6.74 5.79
CA HIS A 297 -18.20 -5.38 5.33
C HIS A 297 -19.46 -5.37 4.47
N THR A 298 -20.63 -5.51 5.08
CA THR A 298 -21.91 -5.71 4.38
C THR A 298 -22.35 -4.54 3.50
N ALA A 299 -22.04 -3.29 3.87
CA ALA A 299 -22.48 -2.11 3.09
C ALA A 299 -21.73 -1.98 1.74
N PRO A 300 -20.38 -2.04 1.68
CA PRO A 300 -19.69 -2.09 0.40
C PRO A 300 -20.00 -3.36 -0.39
N ALA A 301 -20.13 -4.54 0.24
CA ALA A 301 -20.52 -5.77 -0.42
C ALA A 301 -21.86 -5.61 -1.18
N LEU A 302 -22.87 -5.09 -0.49
CA LEU A 302 -24.17 -4.80 -1.09
C LEU A 302 -24.05 -3.90 -2.32
N SER A 303 -23.28 -2.80 -2.22
CA SER A 303 -23.09 -1.86 -3.31
C SER A 303 -22.48 -2.52 -4.55
N PHE A 304 -21.49 -3.36 -4.36
CA PHE A 304 -20.80 -4.06 -5.44
C PHE A 304 -21.67 -5.17 -6.05
N TYR A 305 -22.44 -5.92 -5.27
CA TYR A 305 -23.38 -6.90 -5.80
C TYR A 305 -24.50 -6.26 -6.62
N LEU A 306 -25.06 -5.14 -6.19
CA LEU A 306 -26.07 -4.43 -6.96
C LEU A 306 -25.53 -3.92 -8.30
N ARG A 307 -24.30 -3.37 -8.31
CA ARG A 307 -23.62 -2.98 -9.55
C ARG A 307 -23.36 -4.17 -10.46
N SER A 308 -22.95 -5.29 -9.89
CA SER A 308 -22.73 -6.53 -10.63
C SER A 308 -24.02 -6.99 -11.30
N ALA A 309 -25.14 -7.01 -10.58
CA ALA A 309 -26.44 -7.39 -11.10
C ALA A 309 -26.93 -6.46 -12.22
N GLU A 310 -26.72 -5.15 -12.07
CA GLU A 310 -27.16 -4.12 -13.04
C GLU A 310 -26.38 -4.19 -14.35
N ARG A 311 -25.10 -4.59 -14.31
CA ARG A 311 -24.16 -4.51 -15.44
C ARG A 311 -23.86 -5.85 -16.10
N SER A 312 -24.50 -6.91 -15.65
CA SER A 312 -24.29 -8.25 -16.20
C SER A 312 -25.24 -8.52 -17.36
N ASP A 313 -24.67 -9.01 -18.47
CA ASP A 313 -25.43 -9.58 -19.60
C ASP A 313 -25.70 -11.08 -19.39
N ASN A 314 -25.35 -11.66 -18.26
CA ASN A 314 -25.52 -13.07 -17.93
C ASN A 314 -26.53 -13.24 -16.80
N ASP A 315 -27.67 -13.87 -17.10
CA ASP A 315 -28.78 -14.06 -16.16
C ASP A 315 -28.37 -14.85 -14.90
N ASN A 316 -27.52 -15.87 -15.03
CA ASN A 316 -27.04 -16.63 -13.86
C ASN A 316 -26.23 -15.73 -12.93
N PHE A 317 -25.40 -14.87 -13.49
CA PHE A 317 -24.55 -13.95 -12.74
C PHE A 317 -25.37 -12.86 -12.03
N THR A 318 -26.35 -12.30 -12.75
CA THR A 318 -27.33 -11.35 -12.19
C THR A 318 -28.12 -11.99 -11.07
N TYR A 319 -28.63 -13.22 -11.30
CA TYR A 319 -29.39 -14.00 -10.33
C TYR A 319 -28.61 -14.18 -9.01
N GLU A 320 -27.36 -14.63 -9.11
CA GLU A 320 -26.52 -14.87 -7.93
C GLU A 320 -26.16 -13.57 -7.22
N SER A 321 -25.88 -12.49 -7.97
CA SER A 321 -25.61 -11.16 -7.42
C SER A 321 -26.81 -10.63 -6.61
N LEU A 322 -28.02 -10.82 -7.09
CA LEU A 322 -29.26 -10.44 -6.38
C LEU A 322 -29.44 -11.24 -5.10
N ILE A 323 -29.17 -12.54 -5.11
CA ILE A 323 -29.20 -13.39 -3.90
C ILE A 323 -28.20 -12.90 -2.87
N ARG A 324 -26.94 -12.65 -3.28
CA ARG A 324 -25.89 -12.16 -2.39
C ARG A 324 -26.22 -10.78 -1.79
N ALA A 325 -26.75 -9.88 -2.62
CA ALA A 325 -27.22 -8.58 -2.16
C ALA A 325 -28.35 -8.72 -1.11
N SER A 326 -29.24 -9.72 -1.28
CA SER A 326 -30.30 -9.99 -0.30
C SER A 326 -29.75 -10.41 1.06
N TYR A 327 -28.67 -11.21 1.10
CA TYR A 327 -27.99 -11.58 2.35
C TYR A 327 -27.37 -10.37 3.07
N CYS A 328 -26.82 -9.43 2.31
CA CYS A 328 -26.32 -8.19 2.90
C CYS A 328 -27.42 -7.39 3.59
N TYR A 329 -28.63 -7.32 3.01
CA TYR A 329 -29.78 -6.68 3.67
C TYR A 329 -30.28 -7.50 4.87
N ASP A 330 -30.34 -8.82 4.77
CA ASP A 330 -30.78 -9.69 5.87
C ASP A 330 -29.86 -9.58 7.09
N LYS A 331 -28.54 -9.56 6.87
CA LYS A 331 -27.53 -9.34 7.94
C LYS A 331 -27.66 -7.98 8.65
N GLN A 332 -28.23 -6.96 8.00
CA GLN A 332 -28.49 -5.66 8.63
C GLN A 332 -29.67 -5.71 9.62
N GLY A 333 -30.56 -6.72 9.54
CA GLY A 333 -31.64 -6.98 10.49
C GLY A 333 -32.83 -6.01 10.46
N THR A 334 -32.80 -4.96 9.65
CA THR A 334 -33.85 -3.92 9.58
C THR A 334 -34.38 -3.68 8.15
N ARG A 335 -33.93 -4.48 7.18
CA ARG A 335 -34.21 -4.29 5.75
C ARG A 335 -34.94 -5.46 5.11
N ASP A 336 -35.86 -6.07 5.85
CA ASP A 336 -36.59 -7.27 5.44
C ASP A 336 -37.28 -7.15 4.08
N ASN A 337 -37.95 -6.04 3.84
CA ASN A 337 -38.63 -5.82 2.54
C ASN A 337 -37.64 -5.70 1.39
N SER A 338 -36.48 -5.11 1.64
CA SER A 338 -35.43 -5.01 0.63
C SER A 338 -34.83 -6.37 0.30
N ALA A 339 -34.52 -7.18 1.32
CA ALA A 339 -34.02 -8.55 1.12
C ALA A 339 -35.03 -9.41 0.34
N LYS A 340 -36.29 -9.39 0.73
CA LYS A 340 -37.37 -10.11 0.03
C LYS A 340 -37.55 -9.63 -1.41
N SER A 341 -37.47 -8.32 -1.65
CA SER A 341 -37.58 -7.75 -3.00
C SER A 341 -36.48 -8.25 -3.92
N LEU A 342 -35.23 -8.32 -3.47
CA LEU A 342 -34.12 -8.83 -4.27
C LEU A 342 -34.26 -10.33 -4.57
N LEU A 343 -34.67 -11.14 -3.60
CA LEU A 343 -34.96 -12.55 -3.84
C LEU A 343 -36.11 -12.76 -4.83
N THR A 344 -37.13 -11.89 -4.76
CA THR A 344 -38.24 -11.93 -5.72
C THR A 344 -37.79 -11.51 -7.13
N GLN A 345 -36.90 -10.53 -7.22
CA GLN A 345 -36.32 -10.15 -8.53
C GLN A 345 -35.48 -11.29 -9.10
N ALA A 346 -34.66 -11.97 -8.29
CA ALA A 346 -33.90 -13.14 -8.71
C ALA A 346 -34.86 -14.25 -9.24
N LEU A 347 -35.93 -14.52 -8.49
CA LEU A 347 -36.93 -15.49 -8.86
C LEU A 347 -37.61 -15.12 -10.19
N CYS A 348 -37.98 -13.85 -10.40
CA CYS A 348 -38.59 -13.38 -11.65
C CYS A 348 -37.63 -13.48 -12.84
N LEU A 349 -36.34 -13.27 -12.61
CA LEU A 349 -35.31 -13.39 -13.64
C LEU A 349 -35.14 -14.84 -14.11
N MET A 350 -35.07 -15.76 -13.15
CA MET A 350 -34.82 -17.19 -13.40
C MET A 350 -35.84 -18.07 -12.65
N PRO A 351 -37.10 -18.09 -13.09
CA PRO A 351 -38.17 -18.75 -12.36
C PRO A 351 -38.08 -20.29 -12.33
N SER A 352 -37.21 -20.88 -13.14
CA SER A 352 -36.97 -22.32 -13.14
C SER A 352 -35.88 -22.77 -12.12
N ARG A 353 -35.17 -21.83 -11.48
CA ARG A 353 -34.12 -22.15 -10.49
C ARG A 353 -34.69 -22.27 -9.07
N PRO A 354 -34.34 -23.33 -8.34
CA PRO A 354 -34.94 -23.62 -7.03
C PRO A 354 -34.39 -22.79 -5.88
N GLU A 355 -33.18 -22.19 -5.99
CA GLU A 355 -32.48 -21.57 -4.89
C GLU A 355 -33.26 -20.37 -4.30
N ALA A 356 -33.77 -19.47 -5.15
CA ALA A 356 -34.53 -18.30 -4.70
C ALA A 356 -35.84 -18.70 -4.00
N TYR A 357 -36.51 -19.77 -4.45
CA TYR A 357 -37.71 -20.30 -3.77
C TYR A 357 -37.38 -20.81 -2.38
N TYR A 358 -36.29 -21.56 -2.24
CA TYR A 358 -35.83 -22.04 -0.94
C TYR A 358 -35.55 -20.88 0.01
N LEU A 359 -34.82 -19.86 -0.45
CA LEU A 359 -34.47 -18.70 0.37
C LEU A 359 -35.69 -17.87 0.75
N LEU A 360 -36.65 -17.69 -0.16
CA LEU A 360 -37.93 -17.03 0.13
C LEU A 360 -38.76 -17.84 1.13
N SER A 361 -38.77 -19.16 1.02
CA SER A 361 -39.44 -20.02 1.97
C SER A 361 -38.83 -19.89 3.38
N ARG A 362 -37.51 -19.96 3.52
CA ARG A 362 -36.79 -19.71 4.80
C ARG A 362 -37.06 -18.30 5.34
N PHE A 363 -37.10 -17.31 4.46
CA PHE A 363 -37.40 -15.95 4.82
C PHE A 363 -38.81 -15.81 5.42
N ALA A 364 -39.82 -16.44 4.81
CA ALA A 364 -41.18 -16.48 5.30
C ALA A 364 -41.31 -17.30 6.60
N GLU A 365 -40.62 -18.45 6.71
CA GLU A 365 -40.57 -19.27 7.94
C GLU A 365 -40.11 -18.47 9.15
N ARG A 366 -38.97 -17.78 9.05
CA ARG A 366 -38.41 -16.95 10.15
C ARG A 366 -39.40 -15.87 10.64
N ARG A 367 -40.41 -15.52 9.86
CA ARG A 367 -41.46 -14.56 10.17
C ARG A 367 -42.81 -15.19 10.49
N SER A 368 -42.84 -16.51 10.62
CA SER A 368 -44.05 -17.27 10.84
C SER A 368 -45.14 -17.06 9.77
N GLN A 369 -44.72 -16.71 8.55
CA GLN A 369 -45.61 -16.57 7.38
C GLN A 369 -45.79 -17.93 6.69
N TRP A 370 -46.45 -18.87 7.37
CA TRP A 370 -46.45 -20.30 7.03
C TRP A 370 -47.05 -20.60 5.67
N MET A 371 -48.16 -19.93 5.30
CA MET A 371 -48.77 -20.10 3.98
C MET A 371 -47.81 -19.69 2.87
N GLU A 372 -47.07 -18.62 3.06
CA GLU A 372 -46.11 -18.12 2.08
C GLU A 372 -44.90 -19.06 1.97
N ALA A 373 -44.38 -19.53 3.11
CA ALA A 373 -43.27 -20.49 3.18
C ALA A 373 -43.65 -21.81 2.47
N TYR A 374 -44.85 -22.30 2.70
CA TYR A 374 -45.38 -23.48 2.01
C TYR A 374 -45.50 -23.26 0.48
N THR A 375 -45.98 -22.11 0.08
CA THR A 375 -46.18 -21.79 -1.36
C THR A 375 -44.83 -21.77 -2.09
N PHE A 376 -43.85 -21.06 -1.54
CA PHE A 376 -42.52 -21.01 -2.16
C PHE A 376 -41.82 -22.36 -2.17
N SER A 377 -41.83 -23.10 -1.08
CA SER A 377 -41.23 -24.43 -1.04
C SER A 377 -41.90 -25.41 -2.01
N SER A 378 -43.22 -25.36 -2.14
CA SER A 378 -43.94 -26.22 -3.08
C SER A 378 -43.60 -25.87 -4.55
N GLN A 379 -43.54 -24.60 -4.89
CA GLN A 379 -43.14 -24.16 -6.24
C GLN A 379 -41.66 -24.53 -6.51
N GLY A 380 -40.78 -24.28 -5.57
CA GLY A 380 -39.36 -24.65 -5.69
C GLY A 380 -39.15 -26.14 -5.96
N LEU A 381 -39.96 -27.01 -5.34
CA LEU A 381 -39.92 -28.46 -5.57
C LEU A 381 -40.25 -28.83 -7.02
N GLU A 382 -41.19 -28.16 -7.65
CA GLU A 382 -41.49 -28.39 -9.07
C GLU A 382 -40.31 -28.03 -9.97
N PHE A 383 -39.56 -26.99 -9.64
CA PHE A 383 -38.41 -26.56 -10.41
C PHE A 383 -37.11 -27.28 -10.05
N SER A 384 -37.03 -27.92 -8.87
CA SER A 384 -35.84 -28.71 -8.47
C SER A 384 -35.60 -29.95 -9.33
N LYS A 385 -36.46 -30.23 -10.30
CA LYS A 385 -36.35 -31.31 -11.27
C LYS A 385 -35.48 -30.95 -12.48
N PHE A 386 -35.21 -29.65 -12.69
CA PHE A 386 -34.44 -29.15 -13.83
C PHE A 386 -32.96 -29.03 -13.44
N ASP A 387 -32.10 -29.39 -14.38
CA ASP A 387 -30.67 -29.16 -14.24
C ASP A 387 -30.34 -27.72 -14.60
N HIS A 388 -29.56 -27.07 -13.74
CA HIS A 388 -29.03 -25.72 -13.95
C HIS A 388 -27.52 -25.73 -13.78
N PRO A 389 -26.79 -24.83 -14.49
CA PRO A 389 -25.37 -24.62 -14.19
C PRO A 389 -25.16 -24.25 -12.72
N ASP A 390 -24.07 -24.72 -12.15
CA ASP A 390 -23.70 -24.34 -10.78
C ASP A 390 -23.53 -22.81 -10.67
N LEU A 391 -23.93 -22.27 -9.52
CA LEU A 391 -23.60 -20.89 -9.16
C LEU A 391 -22.12 -20.78 -8.79
N ILE A 392 -21.56 -19.58 -8.90
CA ILE A 392 -20.14 -19.32 -8.63
C ILE A 392 -19.83 -19.54 -7.17
N THR A 393 -20.77 -19.15 -6.30
CA THR A 393 -20.61 -19.27 -4.85
C THR A 393 -21.70 -20.16 -4.26
N ASN A 394 -21.46 -20.67 -3.06
CA ASN A 394 -22.51 -21.38 -2.32
C ASN A 394 -23.53 -20.39 -1.76
N VAL A 395 -24.78 -20.52 -2.21
CA VAL A 395 -25.92 -19.68 -1.77
C VAL A 395 -26.78 -20.39 -0.69
N GLU A 396 -26.17 -21.28 0.10
CA GLU A 396 -26.82 -21.97 1.22
C GLU A 396 -28.07 -22.78 0.80
N TYR A 397 -28.19 -23.14 -0.45
CA TYR A 397 -29.26 -24.04 -0.92
C TYR A 397 -28.76 -25.49 -0.81
N PRO A 398 -29.32 -26.30 0.11
CA PRO A 398 -28.80 -27.64 0.36
C PRO A 398 -29.30 -28.71 -0.65
N GLY A 399 -30.03 -28.26 -1.67
CA GLY A 399 -30.65 -29.11 -2.66
C GLY A 399 -32.13 -29.45 -2.35
N LYS A 400 -32.68 -30.40 -3.09
CA LYS A 400 -34.10 -30.75 -3.05
C LYS A 400 -34.64 -31.05 -1.65
N TYR A 401 -33.85 -31.73 -0.82
CA TYR A 401 -34.29 -32.04 0.55
C TYR A 401 -34.54 -30.80 1.44
N GLY A 402 -33.82 -29.71 1.19
CA GLY A 402 -34.09 -28.43 1.89
C GLY A 402 -35.46 -27.86 1.60
N LEU A 403 -35.94 -27.97 0.35
CA LEU A 403 -37.29 -27.57 -0.04
C LEU A 403 -38.35 -28.48 0.56
N ILE A 404 -38.10 -29.80 0.59
CA ILE A 404 -39.01 -30.76 1.25
C ILE A 404 -39.11 -30.44 2.75
N TYR A 405 -37.98 -30.18 3.40
CA TYR A 405 -37.93 -29.81 4.81
C TYR A 405 -38.74 -28.53 5.07
N GLN A 406 -38.55 -27.47 4.28
CA GLN A 406 -39.27 -26.20 4.39
C GLN A 406 -40.80 -26.42 4.19
N LYS A 407 -41.14 -27.25 3.22
CA LYS A 407 -42.55 -27.59 2.96
C LYS A 407 -43.16 -28.39 4.12
N ALA A 408 -42.46 -29.39 4.66
CA ALA A 408 -42.92 -30.16 5.79
C ALA A 408 -43.20 -29.31 7.02
N LEU A 409 -42.21 -28.46 7.39
CA LEU A 409 -42.33 -27.55 8.53
C LEU A 409 -43.51 -26.56 8.38
N SER A 410 -43.60 -25.93 7.21
CA SER A 410 -44.69 -24.98 6.94
C SER A 410 -46.05 -25.63 6.84
N SER A 411 -46.16 -26.87 6.35
CA SER A 411 -47.40 -27.66 6.32
C SER A 411 -47.98 -27.85 7.71
N TRP A 412 -47.16 -28.18 8.72
CA TRP A 412 -47.64 -28.33 10.11
C TRP A 412 -48.33 -27.08 10.61
N TRP A 413 -47.62 -25.96 10.54
CA TRP A 413 -48.14 -24.70 11.06
C TRP A 413 -49.29 -24.11 10.23
N TRP A 414 -49.44 -24.57 8.96
CA TRP A 414 -50.58 -24.19 8.11
C TRP A 414 -51.75 -25.15 8.20
N GLY A 415 -51.71 -26.10 9.16
CA GLY A 415 -52.81 -27.02 9.48
C GLY A 415 -52.89 -28.21 8.52
N LYS A 416 -51.86 -28.57 7.80
CA LYS A 416 -51.76 -29.72 6.92
C LYS A 416 -50.90 -30.83 7.57
N SER A 417 -51.32 -31.34 8.70
CA SER A 417 -50.57 -32.28 9.56
C SER A 417 -50.23 -33.60 8.86
N GLU A 418 -51.13 -34.15 8.06
CA GLU A 418 -50.88 -35.40 7.31
C GLU A 418 -49.81 -35.21 6.25
N GLU A 419 -49.86 -34.14 5.47
CA GLU A 419 -48.82 -33.80 4.49
C GLU A 419 -47.45 -33.58 5.17
N CYS A 420 -47.44 -32.91 6.32
CA CYS A 420 -46.22 -32.74 7.13
C CYS A 420 -45.60 -34.08 7.49
N LYS A 421 -46.40 -35.05 7.96
CA LYS A 421 -45.98 -36.38 8.34
C LYS A 421 -45.33 -37.11 7.13
N GLU A 422 -46.06 -37.16 6.01
CA GLU A 422 -45.59 -37.81 4.78
C GLU A 422 -44.25 -37.23 4.29
N LEU A 423 -44.10 -35.90 4.34
CA LEU A 423 -42.88 -35.25 3.90
C LEU A 423 -41.69 -35.51 4.85
N PHE A 424 -41.89 -35.55 6.18
CA PHE A 424 -40.82 -35.91 7.10
C PHE A 424 -40.45 -37.40 7.00
N GLU A 425 -41.43 -38.29 6.74
CA GLU A 425 -41.15 -39.70 6.44
C GLU A 425 -40.30 -39.87 5.18
N ASP A 426 -40.64 -39.14 4.09
CA ASP A 426 -39.87 -39.15 2.84
C ASP A 426 -38.44 -38.65 3.08
N LEU A 427 -38.23 -37.54 3.86
CA LEU A 427 -36.91 -37.05 4.21
C LEU A 427 -36.05 -38.09 4.90
N ILE A 428 -36.57 -38.76 5.93
CA ILE A 428 -35.81 -39.73 6.72
C ILE A 428 -35.50 -41.00 5.90
N LEU A 429 -36.41 -41.43 5.06
CA LEU A 429 -36.27 -42.70 4.34
C LEU A 429 -35.47 -42.56 3.03
N ASN A 430 -35.57 -41.46 2.35
CA ASN A 430 -35.12 -41.34 0.96
C ASN A 430 -34.03 -40.28 0.71
N TYR A 431 -33.70 -39.45 1.70
CA TYR A 431 -32.71 -38.36 1.49
C TYR A 431 -31.54 -38.48 2.49
N LYS A 432 -30.34 -38.29 1.97
CA LYS A 432 -29.16 -38.05 2.80
C LYS A 432 -29.07 -36.54 3.08
N MET A 433 -29.46 -36.15 4.27
CA MET A 433 -29.38 -34.78 4.74
C MET A 433 -28.02 -34.50 5.41
N ASP A 434 -27.64 -33.23 5.53
CA ASP A 434 -26.60 -32.84 6.47
C ASP A 434 -27.04 -33.08 7.93
N ASP A 435 -26.06 -33.11 8.84
CA ASP A 435 -26.30 -33.44 10.25
C ASP A 435 -27.27 -32.47 10.92
N GLN A 436 -27.25 -31.18 10.54
CA GLN A 436 -28.11 -30.17 11.09
C GLN A 436 -29.57 -30.37 10.70
N HIS A 437 -29.85 -30.52 9.41
CA HIS A 437 -31.21 -30.77 8.93
C HIS A 437 -31.73 -32.15 9.41
N HIS A 438 -30.88 -33.16 9.50
CA HIS A 438 -31.25 -34.45 10.04
C HIS A 438 -31.72 -34.33 11.49
N GLN A 439 -30.91 -33.70 12.34
CA GLN A 439 -31.24 -33.54 13.75
C GLN A 439 -32.51 -32.68 13.94
N GLN A 440 -32.62 -31.58 13.23
CA GLN A 440 -33.83 -30.73 13.29
C GLN A 440 -35.09 -31.47 12.85
N THR A 441 -34.98 -32.30 11.81
CA THR A 441 -36.10 -33.17 11.35
C THR A 441 -36.56 -34.10 12.48
N LEU A 442 -35.64 -34.80 13.14
CA LEU A 442 -35.95 -35.66 14.27
C LEU A 442 -36.59 -34.91 15.43
N ASP A 443 -36.11 -33.73 15.75
CA ASP A 443 -36.63 -32.89 16.80
C ASP A 443 -38.08 -32.42 16.51
N TYR A 444 -38.37 -32.03 15.25
CA TYR A 444 -39.74 -31.66 14.85
C TYR A 444 -40.69 -32.88 14.86
N ILE A 445 -40.27 -34.05 14.37
CA ILE A 445 -41.05 -35.28 14.44
C ILE A 445 -41.48 -35.56 15.88
N LYS A 446 -40.54 -35.45 16.83
CA LYS A 446 -40.79 -35.63 18.24
C LYS A 446 -41.73 -34.54 18.80
N ASN A 447 -41.46 -33.28 18.51
CA ASN A 447 -42.23 -32.14 19.05
C ASN A 447 -43.67 -32.13 18.52
N PHE A 448 -43.90 -32.56 17.31
CA PHE A 448 -45.22 -32.66 16.67
C PHE A 448 -45.94 -33.97 16.98
N ASN A 449 -45.31 -34.89 17.76
CA ASN A 449 -45.84 -36.21 18.09
C ASN A 449 -46.24 -37.02 16.85
N LEU A 450 -45.43 -36.93 15.78
CA LEU A 450 -45.69 -37.67 14.55
C LEU A 450 -45.25 -39.13 14.72
N GLU A 451 -46.18 -40.06 14.52
CA GLU A 451 -45.87 -41.51 14.42
C GLU A 451 -45.31 -41.76 13.01
N ILE A 452 -44.01 -41.82 12.87
CA ILE A 452 -43.33 -42.17 11.63
C ILE A 452 -43.04 -43.66 11.62
N LEU A 453 -43.39 -44.36 10.54
CA LEU A 453 -43.07 -45.76 10.32
C LEU A 453 -41.55 -45.92 10.16
N GLY A 454 -40.86 -46.09 11.28
CA GLY A 454 -39.43 -46.34 11.28
C GLY A 454 -39.10 -47.61 10.52
N LYS A 455 -37.94 -47.66 9.86
CA LYS A 455 -37.39 -48.95 9.41
C LYS A 455 -37.42 -49.91 10.59
N LYS A 456 -38.22 -50.98 10.49
CA LYS A 456 -37.99 -52.17 11.32
C LYS A 456 -36.56 -52.62 11.02
N ASN A 457 -35.71 -52.58 12.06
CA ASN A 457 -34.31 -53.08 12.04
C ASN A 457 -34.21 -54.45 11.41
#